data_ebe3e31360d6bae1b2b5a3329f4e238c
#
_entry.id   ebe3e31360d6bae1b2b5a3329f4e238c
#
_cell.length_a   1.000
_cell.length_b   1.000
_cell.length_c   1.000
_cell.angle_alpha   90.00
_cell.angle_beta   90.00
_cell.angle_gamma   90.00
#
_symmetry.space_group_name_H-M   'P 1'
#
loop_
_entity.id
_entity.type
_entity.pdbx_description
1 polymer ?
#
loop_
_entity_poly.entity_id
_entity_poly.type
_entity_poly.pdbx_seq_one_letter_code
_entity_poly.pdbx_strand_id
1 'polypeptide(L)'
;MVKPFPSVNVLGTALEACSTRPMTGFFRDGHCNTCAEDQGSHTVCAVMTAEFLAYSKYVGNDLSTPRPEFGFAGLKPGDRWCLCAARFAQAHDEGCAP
;
A
#
# COMPACT_ATOMS: atom_id res chain seq x y z
N MET A 1 -2.79 -9.45 20.83
CA MET A 1 -1.81 -9.16 19.79
C MET A 1 -2.35 -9.56 18.43
N VAL A 2 -2.26 -8.67 17.45
CA VAL A 2 -2.68 -8.94 16.08
C VAL A 2 -1.64 -9.83 15.42
N LYS A 3 -2.09 -10.93 14.79
CA LYS A 3 -1.20 -11.85 14.08
C LYS A 3 -1.44 -11.78 12.59
N PRO A 4 -0.36 -11.73 11.77
CA PRO A 4 -0.52 -11.81 10.32
C PRO A 4 -1.00 -13.18 9.89
N PHE A 5 -1.68 -13.24 8.74
CA PHE A 5 -1.98 -14.50 8.09
C PHE A 5 -0.68 -15.14 7.55
N PRO A 6 -0.63 -16.45 7.42
CA PRO A 6 0.51 -17.13 6.75
C PRO A 6 0.40 -16.91 5.24
N SER A 7 0.65 -15.67 4.80
CA SER A 7 0.42 -15.26 3.41
C SER A 7 1.57 -15.66 2.49
N VAL A 8 1.23 -15.88 1.23
CA VAL A 8 2.18 -16.09 0.14
C VAL A 8 1.88 -15.10 -0.98
N ASN A 9 2.84 -14.90 -1.87
CA ASN A 9 2.61 -14.06 -3.04
C ASN A 9 1.79 -14.82 -4.10
N VAL A 10 1.48 -14.13 -5.21
CA VAL A 10 0.64 -14.72 -6.27
C VAL A 10 1.27 -15.94 -6.94
N LEU A 11 2.57 -16.15 -6.77
CA LEU A 11 3.29 -17.32 -7.29
C LEU A 11 3.26 -18.49 -6.30
N GLY A 12 2.67 -18.30 -5.11
CA GLY A 12 2.61 -19.32 -4.08
C GLY A 12 3.90 -19.45 -3.27
N THR A 13 4.82 -18.49 -3.39
CA THR A 13 6.06 -18.49 -2.63
C THR A 13 6.03 -17.43 -1.52
N ALA A 14 7.08 -17.37 -0.70
CA ALA A 14 7.15 -16.42 0.42
C ALA A 14 7.05 -14.99 -0.06
N LEU A 15 6.40 -14.14 0.76
CA LEU A 15 6.35 -12.71 0.49
C LEU A 15 7.76 -12.12 0.49
N GLU A 16 8.04 -11.29 -0.51
CA GLU A 16 9.25 -10.46 -0.52
C GLU A 16 8.95 -9.09 0.04
N ALA A 17 9.98 -8.36 0.47
CA ALA A 17 9.82 -6.99 0.94
C ALA A 17 9.31 -6.10 -0.19
N CYS A 18 8.28 -5.30 0.11
CA CYS A 18 7.77 -4.29 -0.81
C CYS A 18 8.62 -3.02 -0.72
N SER A 19 8.79 -2.49 0.48
CA SER A 19 9.62 -1.32 0.71
C SER A 19 9.95 -1.15 2.19
N THR A 20 11.17 -0.71 2.45
CA THR A 20 11.59 -0.26 3.78
C THR A 20 11.81 1.25 3.83
N ARG A 21 11.81 1.92 2.67
CA ARG A 21 11.93 3.38 2.53
C ARG A 21 11.07 3.87 1.37
N PRO A 22 9.83 4.25 1.65
CA PRO A 22 9.15 4.32 2.96
C PRO A 22 8.88 2.94 3.53
N MET A 23 8.83 2.84 4.85
CA MET A 23 8.40 1.62 5.52
C MET A 23 6.92 1.43 5.27
N THR A 24 6.52 0.29 4.76
CA THR A 24 5.16 0.02 4.32
C THR A 24 4.60 -1.26 4.93
N GLY A 25 3.35 -1.54 4.63
CA GLY A 25 2.62 -2.71 5.10
C GLY A 25 1.73 -2.39 6.29
N PHE A 26 0.67 -3.17 6.47
CA PHE A 26 -0.23 -3.02 7.61
C PHE A 26 0.54 -3.11 8.94
N PHE A 27 1.54 -4.00 8.99
CA PHE A 27 2.36 -4.20 10.17
C PHE A 27 3.60 -3.29 10.21
N ARG A 28 3.81 -2.47 9.19
CA ARG A 28 4.99 -1.60 9.04
C ARG A 28 6.31 -2.39 9.15
N ASP A 29 6.35 -3.55 8.52
CA ASP A 29 7.53 -4.41 8.47
C ASP A 29 8.13 -4.53 7.06
N GLY A 30 7.62 -3.74 6.12
CA GLY A 30 8.09 -3.71 4.74
C GLY A 30 7.44 -4.74 3.83
N HIS A 31 6.58 -5.58 4.35
CA HIS A 31 5.90 -6.64 3.59
C HIS A 31 4.40 -6.38 3.51
N CYS A 32 3.80 -6.74 2.38
CA CYS A 32 2.36 -6.57 2.16
C CYS A 32 1.58 -7.76 2.74
N ASN A 33 1.84 -8.07 4.01
CA ASN A 33 1.08 -9.09 4.71
C ASN A 33 -0.21 -8.49 5.30
N THR A 34 -1.14 -9.34 5.66
CA THR A 34 -2.45 -8.93 6.13
C THR A 34 -2.92 -9.79 7.30
N CYS A 35 -4.04 -9.42 7.87
CA CYS A 35 -4.69 -10.15 8.97
C CYS A 35 -6.17 -9.79 8.99
N ALA A 36 -6.93 -10.40 9.91
CA ALA A 36 -8.37 -10.15 10.00
C ALA A 36 -8.71 -8.70 10.31
N GLU A 37 -7.85 -7.98 11.03
CA GLU A 37 -8.05 -6.58 11.41
C GLU A 37 -7.72 -5.60 10.27
N ASP A 38 -7.01 -6.05 9.24
CA ASP A 38 -6.68 -5.24 8.07
C ASP A 38 -7.85 -5.21 7.09
N GLN A 39 -8.86 -4.42 7.40
CA GLN A 39 -10.08 -4.34 6.59
C GLN A 39 -9.81 -3.78 5.19
N GLY A 40 -8.79 -2.94 5.06
CA GLY A 40 -8.40 -2.39 3.76
C GLY A 40 -7.64 -3.39 2.88
N SER A 41 -7.18 -4.50 3.44
CA SER A 41 -6.37 -5.50 2.75
C SER A 41 -5.21 -4.85 1.99
N HIS A 42 -4.20 -4.37 2.72
CA HIS A 42 -3.05 -3.66 2.16
C HIS A 42 -2.06 -4.67 1.57
N THR A 43 -2.47 -5.33 0.50
CA THR A 43 -1.79 -6.51 -0.05
C THR A 43 -1.21 -6.31 -1.44
N VAL A 44 -1.37 -5.13 -2.04
CA VAL A 44 -0.86 -4.85 -3.38
C VAL A 44 0.40 -4.01 -3.28
N CYS A 45 1.57 -4.61 -3.56
CA CYS A 45 2.81 -3.84 -3.64
C CYS A 45 2.86 -3.14 -5.00
N ALA A 46 2.83 -1.82 -5.00
CA ALA A 46 2.78 -1.03 -6.22
C ALA A 46 3.80 0.09 -6.19
N VAL A 47 4.33 0.43 -7.36
CA VAL A 47 5.20 1.59 -7.54
C VAL A 47 4.30 2.80 -7.80
N MET A 48 4.40 3.80 -6.94
CA MET A 48 3.56 4.99 -7.03
C MET A 48 3.90 5.80 -8.28
N THR A 49 2.84 6.33 -8.92
CA THR A 49 2.96 7.25 -10.03
C THR A 49 2.35 8.60 -9.64
N ALA A 50 2.77 9.68 -10.30
CA ALA A 50 2.18 10.99 -10.06
C ALA A 50 0.68 10.99 -10.34
N GLU A 51 0.26 10.31 -11.40
CA GLU A 51 -1.15 10.22 -11.80
C GLU A 51 -1.98 9.49 -10.73
N PHE A 52 -1.49 8.35 -10.24
CA PHE A 52 -2.21 7.62 -9.20
C PHE A 52 -2.30 8.43 -7.91
N LEU A 53 -1.20 9.07 -7.50
CA LEU A 53 -1.19 9.84 -6.26
C LEU A 53 -2.18 11.01 -6.31
N ALA A 54 -2.27 11.70 -7.45
CA ALA A 54 -3.24 12.77 -7.65
C ALA A 54 -4.67 12.25 -7.61
N TYR A 55 -4.94 11.15 -8.31
CA TYR A 55 -6.25 10.51 -8.30
C TYR A 55 -6.65 10.05 -6.90
N SER A 56 -5.73 9.39 -6.19
CA SER A 56 -5.98 8.88 -4.85
C SER A 56 -6.35 10.00 -3.88
N LYS A 57 -5.65 11.13 -3.96
CA LYS A 57 -5.97 12.31 -3.17
C LYS A 57 -7.36 12.85 -3.51
N TYR A 58 -7.69 12.91 -4.78
CA TYR A 58 -8.98 13.41 -5.27
C TYR A 58 -10.15 12.58 -4.72
N VAL A 59 -10.02 11.26 -4.65
CA VAL A 59 -11.08 10.37 -4.18
C VAL A 59 -11.06 10.17 -2.66
N GLY A 60 -10.26 10.93 -1.94
CA GLY A 60 -10.29 10.94 -0.47
C GLY A 60 -9.28 10.02 0.21
N ASN A 61 -8.34 9.44 -0.52
CA ASN A 61 -7.26 8.63 0.03
C ASN A 61 -5.93 9.31 -0.22
N ASP A 62 -5.68 10.39 0.51
CA ASP A 62 -4.47 11.21 0.33
C ASP A 62 -3.23 10.49 0.87
N LEU A 63 -2.38 10.03 -0.04
CA LEU A 63 -1.13 9.35 0.28
C LEU A 63 0.08 10.26 0.15
N SER A 64 -0.10 11.49 -0.31
CA SER A 64 1.01 12.40 -0.63
C SER A 64 1.34 13.38 0.49
N THR A 65 0.37 13.72 1.33
CA THR A 65 0.56 14.70 2.40
C THR A 65 1.27 14.04 3.58
N PRO A 66 2.38 14.61 4.06
CA PRO A 66 3.04 14.09 5.25
C PRO A 66 2.12 14.12 6.47
N ARG A 67 2.21 13.07 7.28
CA ARG A 67 1.49 12.94 8.55
C ARG A 67 2.49 12.59 9.64
N PRO A 68 3.24 13.59 10.16
CA PRO A 68 4.31 13.35 11.14
C PRO A 68 3.82 12.65 12.41
N GLU A 69 2.56 12.92 12.81
CA GLU A 69 1.94 12.29 13.98
C GLU A 69 1.86 10.76 13.86
N PHE A 70 1.92 10.23 12.64
CA PHE A 70 1.94 8.78 12.37
C PHE A 70 3.28 8.30 11.84
N GLY A 71 4.30 9.16 11.83
CA GLY A 71 5.61 8.82 11.26
C GLY A 71 5.57 8.62 9.75
N PHE A 72 4.60 9.23 9.06
CA PHE A 72 4.40 9.08 7.62
C PHE A 72 4.90 10.31 6.88
N ALA A 73 5.89 10.11 6.00
CA ALA A 73 6.54 11.20 5.29
C ALA A 73 5.79 11.64 4.01
N GLY A 74 4.73 10.96 3.64
CA GLY A 74 4.07 11.17 2.35
C GLY A 74 4.76 10.39 1.23
N LEU A 75 3.98 9.92 0.26
CA LEU A 75 4.52 9.15 -0.86
C LEU A 75 4.82 10.06 -2.04
N LYS A 76 5.84 9.68 -2.80
CA LYS A 76 6.28 10.37 -4.02
C LYS A 76 6.30 9.37 -5.18
N PRO A 77 6.21 9.84 -6.42
CA PRO A 77 6.40 8.95 -7.58
C PRO A 77 7.70 8.14 -7.45
N GLY A 78 7.61 6.84 -7.71
CA GLY A 78 8.73 5.92 -7.57
C GLY A 78 8.78 5.18 -6.25
N ASP A 79 8.09 5.65 -5.22
CA ASP A 79 7.99 4.94 -3.95
C ASP A 79 7.17 3.66 -4.12
N ARG A 80 7.50 2.62 -3.37
CA ARG A 80 6.71 1.39 -3.33
C ARG A 80 5.88 1.39 -2.05
N TRP A 81 4.66 0.91 -2.18
CA TRP A 81 3.70 0.93 -1.08
C TRP A 81 2.79 -0.27 -1.14
N CYS A 82 2.48 -0.84 0.02
CA CYS A 82 1.46 -1.87 0.16
C CYS A 82 0.10 -1.19 0.14
N LEU A 83 -0.51 -1.19 -1.04
CA LEU A 83 -1.75 -0.47 -1.30
C LEU A 83 -2.96 -1.31 -0.93
N CYS A 84 -4.00 -0.65 -0.43
CA CYS A 84 -5.31 -1.25 -0.21
C CYS A 84 -5.84 -1.82 -1.53
N ALA A 85 -6.25 -3.09 -1.52
CA ALA A 85 -6.70 -3.78 -2.73
C ALA A 85 -7.87 -3.09 -3.39
N ALA A 86 -8.85 -2.59 -2.62
CA ALA A 86 -10.00 -1.88 -3.16
C ALA A 86 -9.60 -0.54 -3.81
N ARG A 87 -8.58 0.13 -3.26
CA ARG A 87 -8.08 1.37 -3.85
C ARG A 87 -7.35 1.12 -5.17
N PHE A 88 -6.63 0.00 -5.26
CA PHE A 88 -6.02 -0.40 -6.53
C PHE A 88 -7.09 -0.67 -7.58
N ALA A 89 -8.10 -1.45 -7.24
CA ALA A 89 -9.20 -1.77 -8.16
C ALA A 89 -9.94 -0.51 -8.62
N GLN A 90 -10.22 0.42 -7.71
CA GLN A 90 -10.86 1.70 -8.02
C GLN A 90 -10.05 2.49 -9.05
N ALA A 91 -8.74 2.61 -8.84
CA ALA A 91 -7.86 3.32 -9.75
C ALA A 91 -7.75 2.61 -11.10
N HIS A 92 -7.71 1.29 -11.09
CA HIS A 92 -7.67 0.48 -12.32
C HIS A 92 -8.90 0.74 -13.17
N ASP A 93 -10.09 0.80 -12.58
CA ASP A 93 -11.34 1.04 -13.29
C ASP A 93 -11.35 2.42 -13.94
N GLU A 94 -10.63 3.38 -13.38
CA GLU A 94 -10.52 4.75 -13.91
C GLU A 94 -9.28 4.96 -14.78
N GLY A 95 -8.50 3.91 -15.04
CA GLY A 95 -7.30 4.01 -15.88
C GLY A 95 -6.11 4.68 -15.22
N CYS A 96 -6.09 4.77 -13.87
CA CYS A 96 -5.06 5.48 -13.11
C CYS A 96 -4.26 4.56 -12.18
N ALA A 97 -4.35 3.24 -12.30
CA ALA A 97 -3.65 2.31 -11.43
C ALA A 97 -2.13 2.47 -11.53
N PRO A 98 -1.42 2.38 -10.37
CA PRO A 98 0.04 2.48 -10.37
C PRO A 98 0.72 1.22 -10.87
#